data_a5aac30e50f6d2504dc81b5ae50e1168
#
_entry.id   a5aac30e50f6d2504dc81b5ae50e1168
#
_cell.length_a   1.000
_cell.length_b   1.000
_cell.length_c   1.000
_cell.angle_alpha   90.00
_cell.angle_beta   90.00
_cell.angle_gamma   90.00
#
_symmetry.space_group_name_H-M   'P 1'
#
loop_
_entity.id
_entity.type
_entity.pdbx_description
1 polymer ?
#
loop_
_entity_poly.entity_id
_entity_poly.type
_entity_poly.pdbx_seq_one_letter_code
_entity_poly.pdbx_strand_id
1 'polypeptide(L)'
;ALGYLKQSGFVPKYSLEVGGLMEEEGSRFPSGCQGSRAICGTLKEEDLEELSRDGVTLREALVSAGYQTEALKNVKRDDIRAIVELHIEHGPVLESEQKQIGIVDSIVGIVNYELTIQGSQNHAGTTSMPLRHDPVVAVAEFITESTRQMMAQAPSATLTYGAIQVFPGMQNVIADRVNLLIDLRDGSNEELLQDVVLLKRVLESIERKGFQTQLRQNDWLESVQMDPNVIRVIERHCEEKHLAYKHMNSGAGHDSMVFGKHFPTAMIFVPSIGGISHNPAEATAVAEIQTGFELLCDVLKELSAQTFLSW
;
A
#
# COMPACT_ATOMS: atom_id res chain seq x y z
N ALA A 1 -3.00 -22.82 10.38
CA ALA A 1 -2.64 -22.62 11.81
C ALA A 1 -3.66 -23.31 12.72
N LEU A 2 -4.97 -22.99 12.70
CA LEU A 2 -5.95 -23.52 13.69
C LEU A 2 -6.02 -25.05 13.72
N GLY A 3 -6.07 -25.72 12.57
CA GLY A 3 -6.08 -27.18 12.48
C GLY A 3 -4.84 -27.81 13.13
N TYR A 4 -3.67 -27.25 12.90
CA TYR A 4 -2.41 -27.69 13.49
C TYR A 4 -2.38 -27.48 15.00
N LEU A 5 -2.77 -26.30 15.48
CA LEU A 5 -2.84 -25.98 16.90
C LEU A 5 -3.80 -26.94 17.65
N LYS A 6 -4.96 -27.20 17.07
CA LYS A 6 -5.92 -28.17 17.62
C LYS A 6 -5.35 -29.59 17.68
N GLN A 7 -4.66 -30.04 16.64
CA GLN A 7 -4.02 -31.38 16.61
C GLN A 7 -2.86 -31.48 17.60
N SER A 8 -2.15 -30.41 17.89
CA SER A 8 -1.09 -30.37 18.91
C SER A 8 -1.61 -30.39 20.35
N GLY A 9 -2.93 -30.39 20.57
CA GLY A 9 -3.55 -30.34 21.87
C GLY A 9 -3.52 -28.97 22.54
N PHE A 10 -3.17 -27.91 21.81
CA PHE A 10 -3.16 -26.55 22.33
C PHE A 10 -4.60 -26.07 22.62
N VAL A 11 -4.81 -25.55 23.83
CA VAL A 11 -6.08 -24.96 24.25
C VAL A 11 -5.84 -23.47 24.52
N PRO A 12 -6.33 -22.58 23.65
CA PRO A 12 -6.15 -21.15 23.83
C PRO A 12 -7.04 -20.63 24.96
N LYS A 13 -6.57 -19.59 25.67
CA LYS A 13 -7.37 -18.85 26.66
C LYS A 13 -8.42 -17.94 25.97
N TYR A 14 -8.03 -17.34 24.85
CA TYR A 14 -8.91 -16.55 24.00
C TYR A 14 -9.16 -17.29 22.69
N SER A 15 -10.38 -17.17 22.16
CA SER A 15 -10.73 -17.79 20.88
C SER A 15 -9.82 -17.35 19.75
N LEU A 16 -9.42 -18.31 18.91
CA LEU A 16 -8.70 -18.05 17.67
C LEU A 16 -9.67 -18.18 16.52
N GLU A 17 -9.76 -17.17 15.69
CA GLU A 17 -10.60 -17.11 14.50
C GLU A 17 -9.74 -16.95 13.25
N VAL A 18 -10.20 -17.51 12.13
CA VAL A 18 -9.65 -17.27 10.80
C VAL A 18 -10.73 -16.59 9.98
N GLY A 19 -10.43 -15.42 9.47
CA GLY A 19 -11.29 -14.68 8.55
C GLY A 19 -10.83 -14.86 7.11
N GLY A 20 -11.75 -15.22 6.22
CA GLY A 20 -11.59 -15.00 4.78
C GLY A 20 -12.36 -13.75 4.41
N LEU A 21 -11.65 -12.70 4.03
CA LEU A 21 -12.25 -11.39 3.78
C LEU A 21 -12.54 -11.20 2.29
N MET A 22 -13.55 -10.40 1.98
CA MET A 22 -14.06 -10.18 0.65
C MET A 22 -13.56 -8.86 0.08
N GLU A 23 -13.24 -8.85 -1.23
CA GLU A 23 -12.90 -7.65 -2.00
C GLU A 23 -11.78 -6.81 -1.34
N GLU A 24 -10.68 -7.44 -0.95
CA GLU A 24 -9.51 -6.71 -0.46
C GLU A 24 -8.88 -5.91 -1.59
N GLU A 25 -8.71 -6.52 -2.77
CA GLU A 25 -8.01 -6.00 -3.94
C GLU A 25 -8.81 -4.96 -4.77
N GLY A 26 -10.09 -4.73 -4.47
CA GLY A 26 -10.91 -3.85 -5.30
C GLY A 26 -11.03 -4.33 -6.76
N SER A 27 -11.00 -5.63 -6.98
CA SER A 27 -10.92 -6.22 -8.33
C SER A 27 -12.21 -6.09 -9.12
N ARG A 28 -13.35 -6.25 -8.46
CA ARG A 28 -14.67 -6.10 -9.06
C ARG A 28 -15.29 -4.75 -8.78
N PHE A 29 -15.15 -4.26 -7.53
CA PHE A 29 -15.63 -2.95 -7.10
C PHE A 29 -14.43 -2.01 -6.91
N PRO A 30 -14.59 -0.68 -7.16
CA PRO A 30 -13.49 0.29 -7.00
C PRO A 30 -12.94 0.38 -5.57
N SER A 31 -13.81 0.24 -4.55
CA SER A 31 -13.38 0.23 -3.15
C SER A 31 -12.90 -1.14 -2.72
N GLY A 32 -11.66 -1.22 -2.23
CA GLY A 32 -11.10 -2.42 -1.62
C GLY A 32 -11.47 -2.61 -0.16
N CYS A 33 -10.97 -3.68 0.43
CA CYS A 33 -11.06 -4.00 1.87
C CYS A 33 -12.51 -4.03 2.41
N GLN A 34 -13.47 -4.45 1.61
CA GLN A 34 -14.90 -4.40 1.99
C GLN A 34 -15.21 -5.28 3.20
N GLY A 35 -14.57 -6.46 3.29
CA GLY A 35 -14.74 -7.38 4.42
C GLY A 35 -14.26 -6.80 5.74
N SER A 36 -13.06 -6.26 5.81
CA SER A 36 -12.50 -5.64 7.01
C SER A 36 -13.26 -4.35 7.38
N ARG A 37 -13.66 -3.55 6.38
CA ARG A 37 -14.51 -2.36 6.60
C ARG A 37 -15.84 -2.72 7.23
N ALA A 38 -16.47 -3.82 6.83
CA ALA A 38 -17.69 -4.31 7.44
C ALA A 38 -17.47 -4.70 8.92
N ILE A 39 -16.41 -5.48 9.20
CA ILE A 39 -16.05 -5.90 10.56
C ILE A 39 -15.73 -4.71 11.46
N CYS A 40 -15.05 -3.69 10.95
CA CYS A 40 -14.75 -2.46 11.68
C CYS A 40 -15.96 -1.49 11.78
N GLY A 41 -17.06 -1.76 11.07
CA GLY A 41 -18.24 -0.89 11.03
C GLY A 41 -18.02 0.41 10.24
N THR A 42 -17.05 0.41 9.32
CA THR A 42 -16.73 1.55 8.45
C THR A 42 -17.28 1.41 7.04
N LEU A 43 -17.83 0.25 6.68
CA LEU A 43 -18.61 0.07 5.45
C LEU A 43 -19.94 0.76 5.61
N LYS A 44 -20.22 1.74 4.75
CA LYS A 44 -21.45 2.56 4.82
C LYS A 44 -22.52 2.03 3.88
N GLU A 45 -23.76 2.48 4.10
CA GLU A 45 -24.90 2.12 3.24
C GLU A 45 -24.70 2.59 1.80
N GLU A 46 -24.07 3.74 1.61
CA GLU A 46 -23.72 4.31 0.30
C GLU A 46 -22.70 3.47 -0.46
N ASP A 47 -21.78 2.77 0.24
CA ASP A 47 -20.81 1.87 -0.37
C ASP A 47 -21.50 0.67 -1.05
N LEU A 48 -22.67 0.26 -0.57
CA LEU A 48 -23.45 -0.84 -1.15
C LEU A 48 -24.03 -0.49 -2.53
N GLU A 49 -24.12 0.80 -2.86
CA GLU A 49 -24.57 1.28 -4.17
C GLU A 49 -23.41 1.49 -5.16
N GLU A 50 -22.18 1.17 -4.74
CA GLU A 50 -21.02 1.22 -5.62
C GLU A 50 -21.18 0.25 -6.78
N LEU A 51 -20.90 0.73 -8.00
CA LEU A 51 -21.03 -0.05 -9.22
C LEU A 51 -19.73 -0.78 -9.54
N SER A 52 -19.87 -2.06 -9.79
CA SER A 52 -18.82 -2.88 -10.40
C SER A 52 -18.55 -2.48 -11.85
N ARG A 53 -17.46 -2.97 -12.42
CA ARG A 53 -17.13 -2.73 -13.84
C ARG A 53 -18.19 -3.25 -14.82
N ASP A 54 -18.99 -4.24 -14.40
CA ASP A 54 -20.08 -4.84 -15.16
C ASP A 54 -21.46 -4.19 -14.85
N GLY A 55 -21.47 -3.11 -14.07
CA GLY A 55 -22.68 -2.31 -13.80
C GLY A 55 -23.63 -2.90 -12.75
N VAL A 56 -23.16 -3.86 -11.94
CA VAL A 56 -23.90 -4.46 -10.83
C VAL A 56 -23.52 -3.75 -9.55
N THR A 57 -24.48 -3.40 -8.69
CA THR A 57 -24.17 -2.82 -7.38
C THR A 57 -23.59 -3.87 -6.42
N LEU A 58 -22.81 -3.44 -5.43
CA LEU A 58 -22.33 -4.32 -4.37
C LEU A 58 -23.50 -5.01 -3.65
N ARG A 59 -24.58 -4.29 -3.40
CA ARG A 59 -25.82 -4.83 -2.82
C ARG A 59 -26.38 -5.99 -3.65
N GLU A 60 -26.54 -5.80 -4.95
CA GLU A 60 -27.05 -6.84 -5.85
C GLU A 60 -26.12 -8.06 -5.90
N ALA A 61 -24.82 -7.83 -5.93
CA ALA A 61 -23.82 -8.90 -5.92
C ALA A 61 -23.90 -9.72 -4.62
N LEU A 62 -23.98 -9.08 -3.47
CA LEU A 62 -24.14 -9.74 -2.16
C LEU A 62 -25.42 -10.56 -2.09
N VAL A 63 -26.55 -9.98 -2.48
CA VAL A 63 -27.85 -10.67 -2.49
C VAL A 63 -27.81 -11.88 -3.45
N SER A 64 -27.23 -11.71 -4.63
CA SER A 64 -27.10 -12.81 -5.61
C SER A 64 -26.21 -13.95 -5.11
N ALA A 65 -25.23 -13.64 -4.23
CA ALA A 65 -24.39 -14.63 -3.56
C ALA A 65 -25.05 -15.25 -2.30
N GLY A 66 -26.28 -14.84 -1.97
CA GLY A 66 -27.04 -15.39 -0.84
C GLY A 66 -26.82 -14.66 0.49
N TYR A 67 -26.16 -13.52 0.51
CA TYR A 67 -25.95 -12.72 1.72
C TYR A 67 -27.14 -11.78 1.98
N GLN A 68 -27.41 -11.54 3.27
CA GLN A 68 -28.42 -10.59 3.72
C GLN A 68 -27.75 -9.26 4.04
N THR A 69 -27.94 -8.24 3.21
CA THR A 69 -27.27 -6.93 3.38
C THR A 69 -27.72 -6.19 4.63
N GLU A 70 -28.95 -6.46 5.13
CA GLU A 70 -29.44 -5.92 6.40
C GLU A 70 -28.60 -6.42 7.60
N ALA A 71 -28.01 -7.61 7.49
CA ALA A 71 -27.17 -8.18 8.53
C ALA A 71 -25.84 -7.42 8.69
N LEU A 72 -25.38 -6.68 7.68
CA LEU A 72 -24.14 -5.90 7.73
C LEU A 72 -24.11 -4.90 8.88
N LYS A 73 -25.26 -4.38 9.31
CA LYS A 73 -25.37 -3.49 10.47
C LYS A 73 -24.97 -4.14 11.80
N ASN A 74 -24.94 -5.48 11.84
CA ASN A 74 -24.67 -6.28 13.05
C ASN A 74 -23.33 -7.03 12.99
N VAL A 75 -22.51 -6.84 11.93
CA VAL A 75 -21.24 -7.54 11.80
C VAL A 75 -20.07 -6.82 12.44
N LYS A 76 -20.27 -5.57 12.87
CA LYS A 76 -19.23 -4.83 13.58
C LYS A 76 -18.79 -5.60 14.83
N ARG A 77 -17.48 -5.70 15.01
CA ARG A 77 -16.85 -6.39 16.13
C ARG A 77 -16.16 -5.37 17.05
N ASP A 78 -16.24 -5.60 18.35
CA ASP A 78 -15.55 -4.82 19.38
C ASP A 78 -14.71 -5.73 20.30
N ASP A 79 -14.81 -7.05 20.11
CA ASP A 79 -14.25 -8.08 20.96
C ASP A 79 -12.94 -8.65 20.43
N ILE A 80 -12.44 -8.18 19.30
CA ILE A 80 -11.17 -8.57 18.70
C ILE A 80 -10.02 -7.98 19.53
N ARG A 81 -9.12 -8.83 20.01
CA ARG A 81 -7.98 -8.42 20.85
C ARG A 81 -6.71 -8.14 20.08
N ALA A 82 -6.47 -8.90 19.04
CA ALA A 82 -5.35 -8.70 18.12
C ALA A 82 -5.64 -9.36 16.80
N ILE A 83 -5.00 -8.88 15.73
CA ILE A 83 -5.02 -9.44 14.39
C ILE A 83 -3.60 -9.65 13.93
N VAL A 84 -3.34 -10.81 13.34
CA VAL A 84 -2.06 -11.12 12.71
C VAL A 84 -2.34 -11.64 11.30
N GLU A 85 -1.81 -10.97 10.30
CA GLU A 85 -1.90 -11.33 8.90
C GLU A 85 -0.55 -11.87 8.41
N LEU A 86 -0.56 -13.11 7.89
CA LEU A 86 0.59 -13.68 7.19
C LEU A 86 0.39 -13.50 5.69
N HIS A 87 1.33 -12.82 5.05
CA HIS A 87 1.23 -12.47 3.65
C HIS A 87 2.57 -12.61 2.91
N ILE A 88 2.54 -12.61 1.59
CA ILE A 88 3.75 -12.47 0.78
C ILE A 88 4.21 -11.00 0.74
N GLU A 89 5.50 -10.76 0.52
CA GLU A 89 6.06 -9.39 0.51
C GLU A 89 5.54 -8.52 -0.65
N HIS A 90 5.15 -9.13 -1.77
CA HIS A 90 4.88 -8.46 -3.05
C HIS A 90 6.09 -7.77 -3.70
N GLY A 91 7.26 -7.89 -3.09
CA GLY A 91 8.49 -7.22 -3.51
C GLY A 91 9.71 -8.14 -3.44
N PRO A 92 10.89 -7.69 -3.90
CA PRO A 92 12.10 -8.50 -3.98
C PRO A 92 13.05 -8.35 -2.78
N VAL A 93 12.70 -7.58 -1.75
CA VAL A 93 13.65 -7.16 -0.71
C VAL A 93 14.09 -8.33 0.15
N LEU A 94 13.14 -9.14 0.65
CA LEU A 94 13.44 -10.29 1.50
C LEU A 94 14.30 -11.32 0.76
N GLU A 95 13.96 -11.62 -0.49
CA GLU A 95 14.76 -12.54 -1.33
C GLU A 95 16.15 -11.98 -1.57
N SER A 96 16.28 -10.71 -1.97
CA SER A 96 17.56 -10.08 -2.28
C SER A 96 18.50 -9.97 -1.07
N GLU A 97 17.94 -9.78 0.12
CA GLU A 97 18.69 -9.68 1.39
C GLU A 97 18.80 -11.03 2.14
N GLN A 98 18.31 -12.10 1.54
CA GLN A 98 18.30 -13.45 2.14
C GLN A 98 17.61 -13.47 3.52
N LYS A 99 16.48 -12.76 3.64
CA LYS A 99 15.63 -12.74 4.83
C LYS A 99 14.49 -13.71 4.66
N GLN A 100 14.16 -14.44 5.73
CA GLN A 100 13.07 -15.41 5.75
C GLN A 100 11.75 -14.77 6.15
N ILE A 101 11.80 -13.71 6.96
CA ILE A 101 10.63 -13.03 7.52
C ILE A 101 10.79 -11.52 7.38
N GLY A 102 9.72 -10.86 6.92
CA GLY A 102 9.52 -9.43 7.06
C GLY A 102 8.57 -9.15 8.22
N ILE A 103 9.00 -8.34 9.16
CA ILE A 103 8.14 -7.80 10.22
C ILE A 103 7.66 -6.45 9.71
N VAL A 104 6.35 -6.31 9.51
CA VAL A 104 5.80 -5.09 8.95
C VAL A 104 5.63 -4.05 10.05
N ASP A 105 6.30 -2.90 9.89
CA ASP A 105 6.20 -1.78 10.83
C ASP A 105 5.00 -0.88 10.50
N SER A 106 4.74 -0.68 9.21
CA SER A 106 3.60 0.10 8.73
C SER A 106 3.12 -0.35 7.34
N ILE A 107 1.88 -0.03 7.03
CA ILE A 107 1.40 0.03 5.65
C ILE A 107 1.53 1.49 5.21
N VAL A 108 2.20 1.72 4.07
CA VAL A 108 2.54 3.06 3.60
C VAL A 108 1.33 3.96 3.38
N GLY A 109 1.52 5.25 3.61
CA GLY A 109 0.63 6.28 3.11
C GLY A 109 0.90 6.53 1.63
N ILE A 110 -0.11 6.99 0.90
CA ILE A 110 -0.04 7.26 -0.54
C ILE A 110 -0.56 8.66 -0.81
N VAL A 111 0.14 9.41 -1.65
CA VAL A 111 -0.40 10.62 -2.24
C VAL A 111 -0.23 10.58 -3.75
N ASN A 112 -1.32 10.85 -4.47
CA ASN A 112 -1.30 10.94 -5.92
C ASN A 112 -1.47 12.38 -6.38
N TYR A 113 -0.62 12.79 -7.33
CA TYR A 113 -0.68 14.10 -7.95
C TYR A 113 -0.80 14.00 -9.47
N GLU A 114 -1.46 15.02 -10.04
CA GLU A 114 -1.33 15.39 -11.43
C GLU A 114 -0.59 16.72 -11.51
N LEU A 115 0.58 16.70 -12.13
CA LEU A 115 1.38 17.90 -12.41
C LEU A 115 1.16 18.32 -13.86
N THR A 116 0.74 19.57 -14.05
CA THR A 116 0.71 20.21 -15.36
C THR A 116 1.82 21.25 -15.45
N ILE A 117 2.64 21.20 -16.50
CA ILE A 117 3.63 22.24 -16.83
C ILE A 117 3.26 22.87 -18.16
N GLN A 118 3.06 24.19 -18.17
CA GLN A 118 2.76 25.00 -19.35
C GLN A 118 4.05 25.50 -19.99
N GLY A 119 4.15 25.40 -21.29
CA GLY A 119 5.22 25.94 -22.11
C GLY A 119 4.72 26.87 -23.20
N SER A 120 5.45 26.94 -24.31
CA SER A 120 5.08 27.76 -25.46
C SER A 120 5.20 26.96 -26.74
N GLN A 121 4.05 26.65 -27.33
CA GLN A 121 3.98 25.94 -28.61
C GLN A 121 4.63 26.77 -29.72
N ASN A 122 5.51 26.12 -30.50
CA ASN A 122 6.13 26.76 -31.65
C ASN A 122 6.65 25.70 -32.65
N HIS A 123 7.11 26.16 -33.80
CA HIS A 123 7.66 25.29 -34.84
C HIS A 123 9.03 24.72 -34.42
N ALA A 124 9.17 23.40 -34.44
CA ALA A 124 10.35 22.71 -33.93
C ALA A 124 11.64 23.02 -34.72
N GLY A 125 11.54 23.29 -36.03
CA GLY A 125 12.71 23.55 -36.87
C GLY A 125 13.18 25.00 -36.89
N THR A 126 12.27 25.96 -36.66
CA THR A 126 12.59 27.40 -36.77
C THR A 126 12.83 28.09 -35.43
N THR A 127 12.47 27.48 -34.33
CA THR A 127 12.70 28.01 -32.99
C THR A 127 14.03 27.48 -32.47
N SER A 128 15.04 28.36 -32.37
CA SER A 128 16.37 28.01 -31.87
C SER A 128 16.30 27.55 -30.39
N MET A 129 17.21 26.65 -29.98
CA MET A 129 17.21 26.05 -28.65
C MET A 129 17.14 27.08 -27.50
N PRO A 130 17.94 28.19 -27.51
CA PRO A 130 17.88 29.17 -26.41
C PRO A 130 16.57 29.95 -26.28
N LEU A 131 15.73 29.95 -27.32
CA LEU A 131 14.46 30.67 -27.33
C LEU A 131 13.26 29.76 -27.02
N ARG A 132 13.50 28.48 -26.78
CA ARG A 132 12.44 27.52 -26.48
C ARG A 132 11.98 27.62 -25.05
N HIS A 133 10.66 27.52 -24.89
CA HIS A 133 10.01 27.32 -23.59
C HIS A 133 9.28 25.98 -23.64
N ASP A 134 10.09 24.89 -23.61
CA ASP A 134 9.65 23.53 -23.89
C ASP A 134 9.31 22.80 -22.58
N PRO A 135 8.02 22.50 -22.31
CA PRO A 135 7.60 21.85 -21.08
C PRO A 135 8.05 20.39 -20.97
N VAL A 136 8.39 19.73 -22.10
CA VAL A 136 8.93 18.37 -22.09
C VAL A 136 10.31 18.34 -21.43
N VAL A 137 11.16 19.34 -21.74
CA VAL A 137 12.48 19.50 -21.11
C VAL A 137 12.32 19.80 -19.63
N ALA A 138 11.36 20.67 -19.27
CA ALA A 138 11.08 21.01 -17.88
C ALA A 138 10.60 19.80 -17.04
N VAL A 139 9.72 18.96 -17.61
CA VAL A 139 9.26 17.70 -16.97
C VAL A 139 10.42 16.71 -16.80
N ALA A 140 11.26 16.55 -17.82
CA ALA A 140 12.43 15.65 -17.75
C ALA A 140 13.39 16.09 -16.61
N GLU A 141 13.60 17.38 -16.47
CA GLU A 141 14.43 17.95 -15.39
C GLU A 141 13.76 17.74 -14.01
N PHE A 142 12.46 17.99 -13.91
CA PHE A 142 11.69 17.74 -12.68
C PHE A 142 11.78 16.28 -12.25
N ILE A 143 11.55 15.34 -13.16
CA ILE A 143 11.65 13.90 -12.89
C ILE A 143 13.06 13.54 -12.41
N THR A 144 14.08 13.98 -13.12
CA THR A 144 15.47 13.66 -12.79
C THR A 144 15.86 14.18 -11.42
N GLU A 145 15.55 15.45 -11.14
CA GLU A 145 15.95 16.11 -9.90
C GLU A 145 15.15 15.61 -8.70
N SER A 146 13.82 15.44 -8.84
CA SER A 146 13.00 14.92 -7.74
C SER A 146 13.36 13.47 -7.40
N THR A 147 13.61 12.61 -8.39
CA THR A 147 14.10 11.25 -8.14
C THR A 147 15.45 11.27 -7.41
N ARG A 148 16.39 12.09 -7.87
CA ARG A 148 17.72 12.21 -7.25
C ARG A 148 17.64 12.69 -5.80
N GLN A 149 16.81 13.69 -5.54
CA GLN A 149 16.64 14.22 -4.19
C GLN A 149 15.90 13.23 -3.27
N MET A 150 14.87 12.55 -3.78
CA MET A 150 14.13 11.54 -3.02
C MET A 150 15.05 10.41 -2.59
N MET A 151 15.82 9.84 -3.50
CA MET A 151 16.81 8.79 -3.18
C MET A 151 17.85 9.22 -2.13
N ALA A 152 18.20 10.51 -2.07
CA ALA A 152 19.21 11.02 -1.16
C ALA A 152 18.67 11.41 0.22
N GLN A 153 17.41 11.86 0.32
CA GLN A 153 16.84 12.47 1.53
C GLN A 153 15.68 11.66 2.12
N ALA A 154 15.03 10.82 1.34
CA ALA A 154 13.90 9.99 1.73
C ALA A 154 14.06 8.55 1.18
N PRO A 155 15.05 7.79 1.67
CA PRO A 155 15.36 6.47 1.11
C PRO A 155 14.27 5.41 1.35
N SER A 156 13.33 5.66 2.25
CA SER A 156 12.13 4.82 2.50
C SER A 156 11.01 5.09 1.50
N ALA A 157 10.98 6.29 0.93
CA ALA A 157 9.93 6.70 0.00
C ALA A 157 10.03 5.99 -1.35
N THR A 158 8.89 5.76 -1.96
CA THR A 158 8.80 5.37 -3.37
C THR A 158 8.13 6.48 -4.18
N LEU A 159 8.76 6.86 -5.29
CA LEU A 159 8.28 7.89 -6.19
C LEU A 159 8.17 7.34 -7.60
N THR A 160 6.95 7.31 -8.13
CA THR A 160 6.65 6.75 -9.45
C THR A 160 5.97 7.78 -10.34
N TYR A 161 6.37 7.81 -11.62
CA TYR A 161 5.76 8.62 -12.65
C TYR A 161 4.97 7.71 -13.59
N GLY A 162 3.67 7.57 -13.31
CA GLY A 162 2.81 6.56 -13.94
C GLY A 162 2.43 6.86 -15.39
N ALA A 163 2.34 8.14 -15.77
CA ALA A 163 2.01 8.54 -17.14
C ALA A 163 2.54 9.94 -17.46
N ILE A 164 2.96 10.14 -18.71
CA ILE A 164 3.38 11.42 -19.27
C ILE A 164 2.56 11.67 -20.53
N GLN A 165 1.81 12.76 -20.57
CA GLN A 165 1.01 13.16 -21.72
C GLN A 165 1.50 14.50 -22.25
N VAL A 166 1.92 14.52 -23.51
CA VAL A 166 2.46 15.70 -24.19
C VAL A 166 1.43 16.25 -25.18
N PHE A 167 1.19 17.56 -25.16
CA PHE A 167 0.23 18.24 -26.05
C PHE A 167 0.93 19.27 -26.92
N PRO A 168 0.64 19.31 -28.24
CA PRO A 168 -0.27 18.44 -28.98
C PRO A 168 0.32 17.06 -29.36
N GLY A 169 1.56 16.74 -28.99
CA GLY A 169 2.19 15.44 -29.24
C GLY A 169 2.59 15.21 -30.71
N MET A 170 3.07 16.24 -31.38
CA MET A 170 3.50 16.20 -32.78
C MET A 170 5.02 16.37 -32.91
N GLN A 171 5.66 15.65 -33.84
CA GLN A 171 7.12 15.64 -34.01
C GLN A 171 7.71 16.99 -34.42
N ASN A 172 6.96 17.81 -35.15
CA ASN A 172 7.43 19.10 -35.68
C ASN A 172 6.93 20.32 -34.90
N VAL A 173 6.40 20.10 -33.67
CA VAL A 173 5.83 21.13 -32.80
C VAL A 173 6.44 21.02 -31.41
N ILE A 174 6.97 22.14 -30.89
CA ILE A 174 7.31 22.25 -29.46
C ILE A 174 6.01 22.21 -28.67
N ALA A 175 5.92 21.41 -27.63
CA ALA A 175 4.73 21.26 -26.83
C ALA A 175 4.28 22.57 -26.15
N ASP A 176 2.98 22.73 -25.97
CA ASP A 176 2.43 23.81 -25.14
C ASP A 176 2.22 23.38 -23.69
N ARG A 177 2.03 22.08 -23.45
CA ARG A 177 1.72 21.53 -22.14
C ARG A 177 2.16 20.08 -22.01
N VAL A 178 2.57 19.72 -20.80
CA VAL A 178 2.77 18.31 -20.38
C VAL A 178 1.99 18.06 -19.09
N ASN A 179 1.26 16.94 -19.05
CA ASN A 179 0.66 16.39 -17.83
C ASN A 179 1.45 15.17 -17.37
N LEU A 180 1.73 15.09 -16.07
CA LEU A 180 2.51 14.02 -15.42
C LEU A 180 1.71 13.48 -14.23
N LEU A 181 1.47 12.17 -14.17
CA LEU A 181 0.89 11.50 -13.02
C LEU A 181 1.99 11.03 -12.08
N ILE A 182 1.85 11.34 -10.80
CA ILE A 182 2.83 11.07 -9.75
C ILE A 182 2.17 10.24 -8.65
N ASP A 183 2.80 9.13 -8.25
CA ASP A 183 2.48 8.33 -7.08
C ASP A 183 3.66 8.41 -6.12
N LEU A 184 3.43 8.88 -4.90
CA LEU A 184 4.43 9.03 -3.84
C LEU A 184 3.93 8.29 -2.59
N ARG A 185 4.80 7.44 -2.02
CA ARG A 185 4.48 6.61 -0.85
C ARG A 185 5.59 6.64 0.17
N ASP A 186 5.24 6.67 1.46
CA ASP A 186 6.18 6.45 2.55
C ASP A 186 5.50 5.82 3.79
N GLY A 187 6.33 5.33 4.73
CA GLY A 187 5.93 4.54 5.89
C GLY A 187 5.15 5.29 6.94
N SER A 188 5.24 6.62 7.02
CA SER A 188 4.46 7.43 7.94
C SER A 188 3.86 8.66 7.25
N ASN A 189 2.78 9.19 7.82
CA ASN A 189 2.17 10.42 7.32
C ASN A 189 3.11 11.63 7.47
N GLU A 190 3.97 11.64 8.49
CA GLU A 190 4.93 12.70 8.73
C GLU A 190 6.01 12.71 7.66
N GLU A 191 6.61 11.56 7.37
CA GLU A 191 7.60 11.38 6.30
C GLU A 191 6.99 11.73 4.94
N LEU A 192 5.81 11.20 4.64
CA LEU A 192 5.10 11.49 3.38
C LEU A 192 4.86 13.00 3.18
N LEU A 193 4.52 13.74 4.25
CA LEU A 193 4.39 15.20 4.18
C LEU A 193 5.73 15.90 3.91
N GLN A 194 6.84 15.41 4.49
CA GLN A 194 8.19 15.93 4.22
C GLN A 194 8.59 15.68 2.77
N ASP A 195 8.26 14.52 2.22
CA ASP A 195 8.52 14.16 0.83
C ASP A 195 7.74 15.03 -0.14
N VAL A 196 6.47 15.33 0.19
CA VAL A 196 5.68 16.30 -0.58
C VAL A 196 6.32 17.68 -0.58
N VAL A 197 6.89 18.13 0.55
CA VAL A 197 7.63 19.40 0.62
C VAL A 197 8.86 19.36 -0.28
N LEU A 198 9.59 18.23 -0.28
CA LEU A 198 10.76 18.05 -1.15
C LEU A 198 10.35 18.10 -2.64
N LEU A 199 9.28 17.41 -3.01
CA LEU A 199 8.74 17.41 -4.37
C LEU A 199 8.36 18.85 -4.82
N LYS A 200 7.69 19.61 -3.96
CA LYS A 200 7.30 21.00 -4.22
C LYS A 200 8.51 21.92 -4.37
N ARG A 201 9.57 21.75 -3.59
CA ARG A 201 10.83 22.53 -3.75
C ARG A 201 11.47 22.32 -5.11
N VAL A 202 11.45 21.08 -5.62
CA VAL A 202 11.93 20.81 -6.98
C VAL A 202 11.05 21.52 -7.99
N LEU A 203 9.74 21.50 -7.82
CA LEU A 203 8.81 22.20 -8.71
C LEU A 203 9.05 23.70 -8.73
N GLU A 204 9.29 24.34 -7.58
CA GLU A 204 9.66 25.75 -7.50
C GLU A 204 10.92 26.09 -8.32
N SER A 205 11.86 25.15 -8.48
CA SER A 205 13.05 25.35 -9.32
C SER A 205 12.69 25.44 -10.81
N ILE A 206 11.66 24.71 -11.24
CA ILE A 206 11.11 24.79 -12.59
C ILE A 206 10.35 26.13 -12.79
N GLU A 207 9.57 26.53 -11.81
CA GLU A 207 8.84 27.82 -11.85
C GLU A 207 9.79 29.03 -11.95
N ARG A 208 10.92 28.99 -11.24
CA ARG A 208 11.96 30.03 -11.34
C ARG A 208 12.56 30.17 -12.74
N LYS A 209 12.41 29.17 -13.60
CA LYS A 209 12.79 29.23 -15.04
C LYS A 209 11.70 29.83 -15.92
N GLY A 210 10.60 30.29 -15.32
CA GLY A 210 9.50 30.96 -16.00
C GLY A 210 8.34 30.04 -16.42
N PHE A 211 8.38 28.73 -16.07
CA PHE A 211 7.27 27.84 -16.37
C PHE A 211 6.10 28.08 -15.41
N GLN A 212 4.89 28.04 -15.93
CA GLN A 212 3.67 27.98 -15.12
C GLN A 212 3.37 26.53 -14.82
N THR A 213 3.12 26.23 -13.54
CA THR A 213 2.86 24.87 -13.08
C THR A 213 1.55 24.80 -12.31
N GLN A 214 0.91 23.64 -12.33
CA GLN A 214 -0.23 23.31 -11.48
C GLN A 214 -0.02 21.90 -10.92
N LEU A 215 0.08 21.76 -9.61
CA LEU A 215 0.15 20.49 -8.91
C LEU A 215 -1.19 20.22 -8.22
N ARG A 216 -1.98 19.32 -8.79
CA ARG A 216 -3.28 18.93 -8.24
C ARG A 216 -3.17 17.61 -7.51
N GLN A 217 -3.52 17.60 -6.23
CA GLN A 217 -3.66 16.37 -5.47
C GLN A 217 -4.94 15.65 -5.89
N ASN A 218 -4.81 14.40 -6.30
CA ASN A 218 -5.93 13.57 -6.70
C ASN A 218 -6.44 12.73 -5.52
N ASP A 219 -5.51 12.19 -4.71
CA ASP A 219 -5.82 11.31 -3.60
C ASP A 219 -4.82 11.46 -2.46
N TRP A 220 -5.25 11.07 -1.27
CA TRP A 220 -4.45 10.97 -0.05
C TRP A 220 -4.94 9.80 0.78
N LEU A 221 -4.10 8.80 0.96
CA LEU A 221 -4.35 7.65 1.81
C LEU A 221 -3.36 7.67 2.96
N GLU A 222 -3.87 7.65 4.19
CA GLU A 222 -3.01 7.69 5.38
C GLU A 222 -2.27 6.37 5.58
N SER A 223 -1.01 6.45 6.02
CA SER A 223 -0.26 5.31 6.51
C SER A 223 -0.89 4.73 7.78
N VAL A 224 -0.71 3.44 7.99
CA VAL A 224 -1.18 2.76 9.21
C VAL A 224 -0.02 2.05 9.87
N GLN A 225 0.30 2.48 11.10
CA GLN A 225 1.35 1.85 11.90
C GLN A 225 0.85 0.54 12.50
N MET A 226 1.68 -0.48 12.46
CA MET A 226 1.37 -1.75 13.11
C MET A 226 1.58 -1.64 14.62
N ASP A 227 0.89 -2.50 15.39
CA ASP A 227 0.95 -2.43 16.84
C ASP A 227 2.31 -2.90 17.39
N PRO A 228 3.03 -2.04 18.13
CA PRO A 228 4.38 -2.34 18.59
C PRO A 228 4.44 -3.50 19.62
N ASN A 229 3.33 -3.83 20.27
CA ASN A 229 3.31 -4.95 21.21
C ASN A 229 3.17 -6.28 20.47
N VAL A 230 2.35 -6.30 19.41
CA VAL A 230 2.22 -7.48 18.55
C VAL A 230 3.51 -7.69 17.76
N ILE A 231 4.12 -6.62 17.23
CA ILE A 231 5.45 -6.66 16.58
C ILE A 231 6.49 -7.29 17.50
N ARG A 232 6.59 -6.86 18.76
CA ARG A 232 7.56 -7.44 19.74
C ARG A 232 7.35 -8.93 19.99
N VAL A 233 6.12 -9.42 19.92
CA VAL A 233 5.87 -10.87 20.02
C VAL A 233 6.42 -11.58 18.79
N ILE A 234 6.19 -11.06 17.60
CA ILE A 234 6.72 -11.64 16.35
C ILE A 234 8.25 -11.64 16.36
N GLU A 235 8.86 -10.49 16.71
CA GLU A 235 10.31 -10.31 16.76
C GLU A 235 10.98 -11.32 17.71
N ARG A 236 10.46 -11.45 18.93
CA ARG A 236 10.97 -12.42 19.90
C ARG A 236 10.93 -13.85 19.37
N HIS A 237 9.83 -14.28 18.74
CA HIS A 237 9.76 -15.62 18.15
C HIS A 237 10.70 -15.80 16.96
N CYS A 238 10.98 -14.74 16.20
CA CYS A 238 12.03 -14.78 15.17
C CYS A 238 13.42 -15.01 15.81
N GLU A 239 13.73 -14.30 16.90
CA GLU A 239 14.98 -14.45 17.65
C GLU A 239 15.13 -15.85 18.26
N GLU A 240 14.11 -16.35 18.97
CA GLU A 240 14.09 -17.68 19.58
C GLU A 240 14.29 -18.80 18.56
N LYS A 241 13.75 -18.64 17.36
CA LYS A 241 13.90 -19.59 16.24
C LYS A 241 15.14 -19.34 15.37
N HIS A 242 15.92 -18.31 15.67
CA HIS A 242 17.07 -17.88 14.85
C HIS A 242 16.73 -17.62 13.38
N LEU A 243 15.54 -17.08 13.11
CA LEU A 243 15.12 -16.69 11.77
C LEU A 243 15.81 -15.40 11.33
N ALA A 244 16.25 -15.36 10.09
CA ALA A 244 16.76 -14.14 9.49
C ALA A 244 15.57 -13.23 9.13
N TYR A 245 15.34 -12.17 9.90
CA TYR A 245 14.23 -11.24 9.69
C TYR A 245 14.69 -9.82 9.40
N LYS A 246 13.75 -8.99 8.94
CA LYS A 246 13.94 -7.57 8.69
C LYS A 246 12.65 -6.83 9.02
N HIS A 247 12.79 -5.65 9.64
CA HIS A 247 11.72 -4.66 9.75
C HIS A 247 11.56 -3.93 8.41
N MET A 248 10.33 -3.75 7.96
CA MET A 248 10.03 -3.13 6.68
C MET A 248 8.61 -2.57 6.63
N ASN A 249 8.36 -1.68 5.68
CA ASN A 249 7.01 -1.21 5.41
C ASN A 249 6.35 -2.06 4.33
N SER A 250 5.02 -2.21 4.38
CA SER A 250 4.26 -2.71 3.25
C SER A 250 4.03 -1.59 2.24
N GLY A 251 4.50 -1.78 1.02
CA GLY A 251 4.21 -0.88 -0.11
C GLY A 251 2.82 -1.06 -0.73
N ALA A 252 2.12 -2.14 -0.36
CA ALA A 252 0.78 -2.48 -0.82
C ALA A 252 -0.27 -2.27 0.27
N GLY A 253 -1.53 -2.06 -0.12
CA GLY A 253 -2.67 -2.08 0.80
C GLY A 253 -3.02 -3.50 1.22
N HIS A 254 -3.63 -3.66 2.38
CA HIS A 254 -4.11 -4.93 2.93
C HIS A 254 -5.31 -4.68 3.84
N ASP A 255 -6.07 -5.72 4.17
CA ASP A 255 -7.12 -5.62 5.20
C ASP A 255 -6.59 -5.12 6.55
N SER A 256 -5.33 -5.43 6.87
CA SER A 256 -4.62 -4.89 8.04
C SER A 256 -4.54 -3.35 8.07
N MET A 257 -4.66 -2.68 6.92
CA MET A 257 -4.74 -1.22 6.83
C MET A 257 -6.03 -0.67 7.46
N VAL A 258 -7.12 -1.43 7.34
CA VAL A 258 -8.39 -1.09 7.98
C VAL A 258 -8.36 -1.50 9.44
N PHE A 259 -7.94 -2.73 9.72
CA PHE A 259 -7.92 -3.27 11.08
C PHE A 259 -6.99 -2.49 12.01
N GLY A 260 -5.81 -2.07 11.55
CA GLY A 260 -4.83 -1.35 12.36
C GLY A 260 -5.31 -0.02 12.92
N LYS A 261 -6.38 0.56 12.34
CA LYS A 261 -7.06 1.75 12.86
C LYS A 261 -8.04 1.45 14.01
N HIS A 262 -8.37 0.18 14.25
CA HIS A 262 -9.41 -0.24 15.19
C HIS A 262 -8.94 -1.26 16.21
N PHE A 263 -7.96 -2.10 15.86
CA PHE A 263 -7.46 -3.20 16.69
C PHE A 263 -5.95 -3.27 16.65
N PRO A 264 -5.30 -3.78 17.71
CA PRO A 264 -3.88 -4.16 17.66
C PRO A 264 -3.63 -5.12 16.52
N THR A 265 -2.88 -4.69 15.51
CA THR A 265 -2.69 -5.44 14.27
C THR A 265 -1.22 -5.49 13.91
N ALA A 266 -0.74 -6.61 13.40
CA ALA A 266 0.58 -6.75 12.80
C ALA A 266 0.55 -7.70 11.61
N MET A 267 1.56 -7.58 10.75
CA MET A 267 1.72 -8.44 9.57
C MET A 267 3.09 -9.11 9.59
N ILE A 268 3.10 -10.33 9.06
CA ILE A 268 4.31 -11.13 8.84
C ILE A 268 4.42 -11.34 7.33
N PHE A 269 5.53 -10.93 6.75
CA PHE A 269 5.82 -11.21 5.34
C PHE A 269 6.74 -12.40 5.18
N VAL A 270 6.50 -13.16 4.11
CA VAL A 270 7.42 -14.17 3.57
C VAL A 270 7.88 -13.76 2.17
N PRO A 271 9.09 -14.19 1.72
CA PRO A 271 9.64 -13.78 0.44
C PRO A 271 8.77 -14.14 -0.75
N SER A 272 8.70 -13.25 -1.74
CA SER A 272 8.15 -13.50 -3.08
C SER A 272 9.26 -13.85 -4.05
N ILE A 273 9.12 -14.90 -4.86
CA ILE A 273 10.12 -15.29 -5.86
C ILE A 273 10.22 -14.19 -6.93
N GLY A 274 11.42 -13.60 -7.05
CA GLY A 274 11.70 -12.50 -7.98
C GLY A 274 10.91 -11.22 -7.68
N GLY A 275 10.25 -11.11 -6.53
CA GLY A 275 9.38 -9.97 -6.18
C GLY A 275 8.18 -9.80 -7.10
N ILE A 276 7.77 -10.87 -7.80
CA ILE A 276 6.66 -10.84 -8.76
C ILE A 276 5.34 -10.82 -7.99
N SER A 277 4.47 -9.85 -8.32
CA SER A 277 3.12 -9.73 -7.77
C SER A 277 2.13 -9.26 -8.83
N HIS A 278 0.84 -9.57 -8.65
CA HIS A 278 -0.25 -9.32 -9.60
C HIS A 278 0.03 -9.86 -11.02
N ASN A 279 0.69 -11.00 -11.08
CA ASN A 279 1.13 -11.64 -12.31
C ASN A 279 0.90 -13.16 -12.20
N PRO A 280 0.54 -13.88 -13.28
CA PRO A 280 0.39 -15.34 -13.26
C PRO A 280 1.64 -16.12 -12.82
N ALA A 281 2.83 -15.50 -12.83
CA ALA A 281 4.08 -16.07 -12.33
C ALA A 281 4.34 -15.81 -10.84
N GLU A 282 3.42 -15.16 -10.13
CA GLU A 282 3.53 -14.93 -8.68
C GLU A 282 3.67 -16.25 -7.94
N ALA A 283 4.70 -16.35 -7.11
CA ALA A 283 4.96 -17.55 -6.35
C ALA A 283 5.80 -17.26 -5.10
N THR A 284 5.65 -18.13 -4.09
CA THR A 284 6.48 -18.17 -2.88
C THR A 284 6.96 -19.60 -2.68
N ALA A 285 8.21 -19.79 -2.28
CA ALA A 285 8.76 -21.11 -2.03
C ALA A 285 8.04 -21.79 -0.86
N VAL A 286 7.76 -23.10 -0.98
CA VAL A 286 7.05 -23.87 0.05
C VAL A 286 7.76 -23.79 1.41
N ALA A 287 9.09 -23.77 1.43
CA ALA A 287 9.88 -23.63 2.65
C ALA A 287 9.64 -22.29 3.36
N GLU A 288 9.49 -21.20 2.61
CA GLU A 288 9.21 -19.87 3.17
C GLU A 288 7.77 -19.79 3.70
N ILE A 289 6.81 -20.36 2.99
CA ILE A 289 5.43 -20.50 3.47
C ILE A 289 5.41 -21.30 4.80
N GLN A 290 6.17 -22.39 4.88
CA GLN A 290 6.27 -23.19 6.10
C GLN A 290 6.86 -22.41 7.25
N THR A 291 7.95 -21.66 7.00
CA THR A 291 8.58 -20.80 8.00
C THR A 291 7.61 -19.75 8.55
N GLY A 292 6.92 -19.03 7.67
CA GLY A 292 5.90 -18.05 8.09
C GLY A 292 4.73 -18.69 8.84
N PHE A 293 4.27 -19.85 8.39
CA PHE A 293 3.22 -20.61 9.05
C PHE A 293 3.60 -21.06 10.48
N GLU A 294 4.82 -21.58 10.67
CA GLU A 294 5.31 -22.00 11.98
C GLU A 294 5.45 -20.81 12.93
N LEU A 295 6.00 -19.70 12.43
CA LEU A 295 6.07 -18.45 13.18
C LEU A 295 4.67 -17.95 13.57
N LEU A 296 3.73 -17.89 12.65
CA LEU A 296 2.34 -17.51 12.91
C LEU A 296 1.71 -18.39 14.01
N CYS A 297 1.94 -19.70 13.97
CA CYS A 297 1.43 -20.61 15.01
C CYS A 297 1.95 -20.27 16.39
N ASP A 298 3.24 -19.95 16.54
CA ASP A 298 3.83 -19.62 17.84
C ASP A 298 3.37 -18.24 18.33
N VAL A 299 3.29 -17.25 17.44
CA VAL A 299 2.70 -15.94 17.74
C VAL A 299 1.25 -16.07 18.23
N LEU A 300 0.42 -16.85 17.54
CA LEU A 300 -0.97 -17.07 17.92
C LEU A 300 -1.12 -17.80 19.24
N LYS A 301 -0.24 -18.78 19.56
CA LYS A 301 -0.21 -19.43 20.86
C LYS A 301 0.01 -18.41 21.97
N GLU A 302 1.00 -17.57 21.81
CA GLU A 302 1.33 -16.59 22.82
C GLU A 302 0.25 -15.53 22.98
N LEU A 303 -0.20 -14.91 21.90
CA LEU A 303 -1.24 -13.89 21.93
C LEU A 303 -2.56 -14.42 22.54
N SER A 304 -2.87 -15.70 22.34
CA SER A 304 -4.09 -16.32 22.88
C SER A 304 -3.94 -16.87 24.30
N ALA A 305 -2.70 -17.04 24.81
CA ALA A 305 -2.42 -17.52 26.15
C ALA A 305 -2.28 -16.39 27.18
N GLN A 306 -1.77 -15.24 26.78
CA GLN A 306 -1.50 -14.11 27.68
C GLN A 306 -2.80 -13.44 28.14
N THR A 307 -2.79 -13.03 29.42
CA THR A 307 -3.71 -12.01 29.89
C THR A 307 -3.19 -10.69 29.34
N PHE A 308 -3.53 -10.41 28.06
CA PHE A 308 -3.07 -9.19 27.45
C PHE A 308 -3.47 -8.02 28.28
N LEU A 309 -2.47 -7.33 28.67
CA LEU A 309 -2.39 -6.03 29.23
C LEU A 309 -3.54 -5.16 28.76
N SER A 310 -4.17 -4.48 29.69
CA SER A 310 -4.97 -3.30 29.42
C SER A 310 -4.19 -2.41 28.45
N TRP A 311 -4.63 -2.35 27.24
CA TRP A 311 -4.24 -1.35 26.24
C TRP A 311 -4.67 0.03 26.71
#